data_ebd37df05189574c8d91b1bcd6e85e6a
#
_entry.id   ebd37df05189574c8d91b1bcd6e85e6a
#
_cell.length_a   1.000
_cell.length_b   1.000
_cell.length_c   1.000
_cell.angle_alpha   90.00
_cell.angle_beta   90.00
_cell.angle_gamma   90.00
#
_symmetry.space_group_name_H-M   'P 1'
#
loop_
_entity.id
_entity.type
_entity.pdbx_description
1 polymer ?
#
loop_
_entity_poly.entity_id
_entity_poly.type
_entity_poly.pdbx_seq_one_letter_code
_entity_poly.pdbx_strand_id
1 'polypeptide(L)'
;LRLSPPQHARLETADQLNVWATGAASNVAVAASRLGTDSTWTSKLADTPLGRRAVSELRGHGITTDVSWVEASEARQGLTFFEAGSTPRESYVLDDRHGTAVETAEPAELPMGDVQNAQAVFVSAETIALSETVEETTQAVLRAAGGTSVLGLDYRPDLWSASEARETLTDMFPAVDVLVANEDDVQTVLKKTGDASQLAHQIGSEFDFETVVITQGEHGALVWHDATIHESDAVETEAVETTGEHDAFTGAFLSRRLAGDSISDALAHGVASATLTRTIPGPVPTVTPDEVERIVDELDDGSPGNARGALR
;
A
#
# COMPACT_ATOMS: atom_id res chain seq x y z
N LEU A 1 -1.47 -14.84 2.17
CA LEU A 1 -2.90 -15.04 1.82
C LEU A 1 -3.79 -14.59 2.97
N ARG A 2 -4.85 -13.84 2.66
CA ARG A 2 -5.90 -13.46 3.61
C ARG A 2 -7.08 -14.43 3.50
N LEU A 3 -7.58 -14.87 4.65
CA LEU A 3 -8.75 -15.70 4.80
C LEU A 3 -9.80 -14.94 5.62
N SER A 4 -10.99 -14.75 5.06
CA SER A 4 -12.09 -14.05 5.75
C SER A 4 -13.39 -14.82 5.61
N PRO A 5 -14.22 -14.88 6.66
CA PRO A 5 -15.56 -15.42 6.53
C PRO A 5 -16.40 -14.54 5.59
N PRO A 6 -17.40 -15.09 4.91
CA PRO A 6 -18.29 -14.29 4.08
C PRO A 6 -19.11 -13.33 4.96
N GLN A 7 -19.35 -12.14 4.44
CA GLN A 7 -20.22 -11.06 4.96
C GLN A 7 -20.60 -11.14 6.46
N HIS A 8 -19.84 -10.44 7.31
CA HIS A 8 -20.13 -10.27 8.74
C HIS A 8 -20.26 -11.55 9.58
N ALA A 9 -20.02 -12.75 8.98
CA ALA A 9 -19.92 -13.98 9.72
C ALA A 9 -18.67 -13.96 10.63
N ARG A 10 -18.69 -14.76 11.69
CA ARG A 10 -17.55 -14.90 12.59
C ARG A 10 -16.63 -16.02 12.15
N LEU A 11 -15.32 -15.82 12.37
CA LEU A 11 -14.34 -16.88 12.17
C LEU A 11 -14.67 -18.14 12.97
N GLU A 12 -15.17 -17.97 14.19
CA GLU A 12 -15.53 -19.04 15.12
C GLU A 12 -16.65 -19.98 14.58
N THR A 13 -17.52 -19.46 13.70
CA THR A 13 -18.74 -20.17 13.27
C THR A 13 -18.87 -20.31 11.76
N ALA A 14 -17.89 -19.82 11.00
CA ALA A 14 -17.94 -19.85 9.55
C ALA A 14 -17.60 -21.26 9.00
N ASP A 15 -18.46 -21.80 8.15
CA ASP A 15 -18.22 -23.06 7.42
C ASP A 15 -17.32 -22.88 6.19
N GLN A 16 -17.12 -21.63 5.76
CA GLN A 16 -16.34 -21.28 4.56
C GLN A 16 -15.52 -20.02 4.81
N LEU A 17 -14.37 -19.94 4.15
CA LEU A 17 -13.53 -18.73 4.13
C LEU A 17 -13.25 -18.34 2.69
N ASN A 18 -13.41 -17.05 2.37
CA ASN A 18 -12.90 -16.47 1.16
C ASN A 18 -11.38 -16.35 1.29
N VAL A 19 -10.66 -16.54 0.19
CA VAL A 19 -9.19 -16.52 0.16
C VAL A 19 -8.73 -15.56 -0.92
N TRP A 20 -7.88 -14.58 -0.53
CA TRP A 20 -7.27 -13.62 -1.44
C TRP A 20 -5.74 -13.64 -1.31
N ALA A 21 -5.06 -13.48 -2.44
CA ALA A 21 -3.66 -13.10 -2.45
C ALA A 21 -3.56 -11.60 -2.23
N THR A 22 -3.01 -11.18 -1.11
CA THR A 22 -2.93 -9.78 -0.70
C THR A 22 -1.70 -9.52 0.16
N GLY A 23 -1.35 -8.28 0.28
CA GLY A 23 -0.28 -7.66 1.04
C GLY A 23 -0.01 -6.28 0.44
N ALA A 24 0.49 -5.33 1.23
CA ALA A 24 0.64 -3.94 0.80
C ALA A 24 1.35 -3.83 -0.57
N ALA A 25 2.55 -4.40 -0.72
CA ALA A 25 3.29 -4.32 -1.98
C ALA A 25 2.58 -4.98 -3.17
N SER A 26 1.89 -6.10 -2.97
CA SER A 26 1.14 -6.75 -4.05
C SER A 26 -0.10 -5.95 -4.44
N ASN A 27 -0.79 -5.34 -3.48
CA ASN A 27 -1.96 -4.51 -3.74
C ASN A 27 -1.57 -3.22 -4.48
N VAL A 28 -0.47 -2.56 -4.08
CA VAL A 28 0.09 -1.40 -4.80
C VAL A 28 0.42 -1.76 -6.25
N ALA A 29 1.08 -2.92 -6.48
CA ALA A 29 1.38 -3.38 -7.82
C ALA A 29 0.11 -3.66 -8.65
N VAL A 30 -0.92 -4.27 -8.04
CA VAL A 30 -2.22 -4.50 -8.70
C VAL A 30 -2.89 -3.18 -9.06
N ALA A 31 -2.99 -2.24 -8.13
CA ALA A 31 -3.59 -0.93 -8.38
C ALA A 31 -2.88 -0.18 -9.53
N ALA A 32 -1.54 -0.14 -9.52
CA ALA A 32 -0.75 0.49 -10.57
C ALA A 32 -0.95 -0.21 -11.93
N SER A 33 -0.94 -1.54 -11.96
CA SER A 33 -1.17 -2.31 -13.18
C SER A 33 -2.55 -2.09 -13.78
N ARG A 34 -3.58 -2.01 -12.94
CA ARG A 34 -4.96 -1.72 -13.36
C ARG A 34 -5.10 -0.37 -14.05
N LEU A 35 -4.23 0.58 -13.73
CA LEU A 35 -4.19 1.92 -14.33
C LEU A 35 -3.12 2.06 -15.43
N GLY A 36 -2.58 0.93 -15.91
CA GLY A 36 -1.75 0.88 -17.12
C GLY A 36 -0.24 0.89 -16.89
N THR A 37 0.23 0.76 -15.65
CA THR A 37 1.66 0.67 -15.34
C THR A 37 2.13 -0.78 -15.38
N ASP A 38 3.18 -1.08 -16.13
CA ASP A 38 3.83 -2.39 -16.07
C ASP A 38 4.42 -2.61 -14.67
N SER A 39 3.83 -3.54 -13.93
CA SER A 39 4.18 -3.80 -12.55
C SER A 39 4.71 -5.21 -12.34
N THR A 40 5.79 -5.33 -11.58
CA THR A 40 6.36 -6.60 -11.15
C THR A 40 6.32 -6.71 -9.63
N TRP A 41 5.76 -7.80 -9.13
CA TRP A 41 5.83 -8.13 -7.71
C TRP A 41 6.88 -9.22 -7.48
N THR A 42 7.81 -8.95 -6.56
CA THR A 42 8.84 -9.90 -6.19
C THR A 42 8.71 -10.33 -4.74
N SER A 43 8.98 -11.60 -4.46
CA SER A 43 8.87 -12.17 -3.11
C SER A 43 9.59 -13.52 -3.03
N LYS A 44 9.62 -14.09 -1.81
CA LYS A 44 10.04 -15.48 -1.56
C LYS A 44 8.88 -16.27 -1.01
N LEU A 45 8.53 -17.38 -1.63
CA LEU A 45 7.38 -18.22 -1.27
C LEU A 45 7.77 -19.69 -1.12
N ALA A 46 7.05 -20.39 -0.25
CA ALA A 46 7.11 -21.84 -0.17
C ALA A 46 6.45 -22.49 -1.40
N ASP A 47 7.09 -23.48 -2.02
CA ASP A 47 6.53 -24.25 -3.15
C ASP A 47 5.43 -25.19 -2.69
N THR A 48 4.29 -24.63 -2.37
CA THR A 48 3.09 -25.29 -1.91
C THR A 48 1.90 -24.93 -2.82
N PRO A 49 0.78 -25.67 -2.75
CA PRO A 49 -0.44 -25.25 -3.44
C PRO A 49 -0.90 -23.83 -3.06
N LEU A 50 -0.65 -23.37 -1.83
CA LEU A 50 -1.01 -22.02 -1.38
C LEU A 50 -0.09 -20.96 -1.98
N GLY A 51 1.23 -21.20 -2.03
CA GLY A 51 2.17 -20.29 -2.69
C GLY A 51 1.87 -20.15 -4.18
N ARG A 52 1.63 -21.28 -4.87
CA ARG A 52 1.24 -21.27 -6.30
C ARG A 52 -0.10 -20.58 -6.54
N ARG A 53 -1.06 -20.71 -5.61
CA ARG A 53 -2.34 -19.99 -5.66
C ARG A 53 -2.10 -18.48 -5.61
N ALA A 54 -1.27 -18.00 -4.67
CA ALA A 54 -0.96 -16.58 -4.54
C ALA A 54 -0.42 -16.00 -5.86
N VAL A 55 0.57 -16.67 -6.45
CA VAL A 55 1.15 -16.27 -7.74
C VAL A 55 0.12 -16.28 -8.87
N SER A 56 -0.72 -17.32 -8.94
CA SER A 56 -1.75 -17.43 -9.98
C SER A 56 -2.78 -16.32 -9.89
N GLU A 57 -3.21 -15.98 -8.68
CA GLU A 57 -4.19 -14.92 -8.44
C GLU A 57 -3.62 -13.54 -8.78
N LEU A 58 -2.39 -13.24 -8.34
CA LEU A 58 -1.72 -11.98 -8.64
C LEU A 58 -1.48 -11.80 -10.16
N ARG A 59 -1.07 -12.85 -10.86
CA ARG A 59 -0.97 -12.84 -12.34
C ARG A 59 -2.32 -12.59 -13.00
N GLY A 60 -3.40 -13.09 -12.42
CA GLY A 60 -4.78 -12.84 -12.89
C GLY A 60 -5.16 -11.36 -12.84
N HIS A 61 -4.50 -10.55 -12.01
CA HIS A 61 -4.67 -9.10 -11.95
C HIS A 61 -3.77 -8.32 -12.94
N GLY A 62 -2.97 -9.01 -13.76
CA GLY A 62 -2.17 -8.39 -14.81
C GLY A 62 -0.74 -8.04 -14.42
N ILE A 63 -0.30 -8.34 -13.19
CA ILE A 63 1.08 -8.07 -12.75
C ILE A 63 2.02 -9.22 -13.12
N THR A 64 3.27 -8.88 -13.40
CA THR A 64 4.36 -9.86 -13.49
C THR A 64 4.75 -10.29 -12.08
N THR A 65 5.08 -11.58 -11.92
CA THR A 65 5.54 -12.10 -10.63
C THR A 65 6.91 -12.72 -10.79
N ASP A 66 7.87 -12.27 -10.03
CA ASP A 66 9.21 -12.89 -9.91
C ASP A 66 9.37 -13.40 -8.47
N VAL A 67 9.41 -14.71 -8.31
CA VAL A 67 9.34 -15.37 -7.00
C VAL A 67 10.47 -16.36 -6.83
N SER A 68 11.23 -16.17 -5.76
CA SER A 68 12.17 -17.15 -5.26
C SER A 68 11.42 -18.25 -4.51
N TRP A 69 11.58 -19.50 -4.93
CA TRP A 69 10.86 -20.64 -4.34
C TRP A 69 11.73 -21.39 -3.36
N VAL A 70 11.18 -21.71 -2.20
CA VAL A 70 11.79 -22.57 -1.18
C VAL A 70 10.97 -23.86 -1.03
N GLU A 71 11.64 -24.96 -0.71
CA GLU A 71 10.99 -26.26 -0.52
C GLU A 71 9.91 -26.19 0.58
N ALA A 72 8.80 -26.89 0.34
CA ALA A 72 7.66 -26.92 1.27
C ALA A 72 7.99 -27.51 2.67
N SER A 73 9.11 -28.22 2.79
CA SER A 73 9.62 -28.74 4.06
C SER A 73 10.41 -27.71 4.89
N GLU A 74 10.86 -26.61 4.26
CA GLU A 74 11.73 -25.62 4.88
C GLU A 74 10.98 -24.39 5.35
N ALA A 75 9.86 -24.06 4.68
CA ALA A 75 9.06 -22.88 5.02
C ALA A 75 7.59 -23.09 4.68
N ARG A 76 6.75 -22.15 5.11
CA ARG A 76 5.30 -22.17 4.87
C ARG A 76 4.82 -20.88 4.20
N GLN A 77 3.60 -20.91 3.69
CA GLN A 77 2.90 -19.72 3.22
C GLN A 77 2.33 -18.94 4.42
N GLY A 78 2.54 -17.63 4.43
CA GLY A 78 1.92 -16.74 5.41
C GLY A 78 0.42 -16.63 5.22
N LEU A 79 -0.30 -16.62 6.33
CA LEU A 79 -1.75 -16.48 6.38
C LEU A 79 -2.14 -15.31 7.29
N THR A 80 -3.20 -14.62 6.92
CA THR A 80 -3.86 -13.64 7.77
C THR A 80 -5.33 -13.99 7.82
N PHE A 81 -5.88 -14.17 9.02
CA PHE A 81 -7.31 -14.34 9.22
C PHE A 81 -7.92 -12.98 9.58
N PHE A 82 -8.92 -12.58 8.84
CA PHE A 82 -9.58 -11.29 9.03
C PHE A 82 -11.08 -11.48 9.20
N GLU A 83 -11.62 -10.99 10.30
CA GLU A 83 -13.05 -10.90 10.57
C GLU A 83 -13.48 -9.44 10.56
N ALA A 84 -14.31 -9.06 9.59
CA ALA A 84 -14.82 -7.70 9.51
C ALA A 84 -15.73 -7.38 10.70
N GLY A 85 -15.46 -6.28 11.36
CA GLY A 85 -16.29 -5.69 12.39
C GLY A 85 -17.39 -4.80 11.80
N SER A 86 -18.34 -4.45 12.64
CA SER A 86 -19.39 -3.48 12.33
C SER A 86 -19.74 -2.78 13.66
N THR A 87 -19.75 -1.47 13.70
CA THR A 87 -19.98 -0.70 14.93
C THR A 87 -21.14 -1.29 15.75
N PRO A 88 -21.00 -1.56 17.05
CA PRO A 88 -19.84 -1.23 17.90
C PRO A 88 -18.74 -2.33 17.97
N ARG A 89 -18.79 -3.36 17.14
CA ARG A 89 -17.83 -4.45 17.13
C ARG A 89 -16.65 -4.09 16.22
N GLU A 90 -15.45 -4.15 16.75
CA GLU A 90 -14.21 -3.95 15.98
C GLU A 90 -13.91 -5.13 15.05
N SER A 91 -13.13 -4.88 14.02
CA SER A 91 -12.55 -5.93 13.18
C SER A 91 -11.51 -6.72 13.97
N TYR A 92 -11.34 -8.00 13.64
CA TYR A 92 -10.36 -8.87 14.27
C TYR A 92 -9.37 -9.36 13.22
N VAL A 93 -8.09 -9.26 13.52
CA VAL A 93 -6.99 -9.73 12.69
C VAL A 93 -6.16 -10.74 13.46
N LEU A 94 -5.86 -11.87 12.84
CA LEU A 94 -4.91 -12.85 13.34
C LEU A 94 -3.86 -13.09 12.24
N ASP A 95 -2.66 -12.59 12.45
CA ASP A 95 -1.53 -12.84 11.57
C ASP A 95 -0.79 -14.12 11.96
N ASP A 96 -0.79 -15.07 11.04
CA ASP A 96 -0.07 -16.34 11.13
C ASP A 96 1.08 -16.34 10.12
N ARG A 97 2.12 -15.53 10.40
CA ARG A 97 3.24 -15.28 9.50
C ARG A 97 4.57 -15.85 9.97
N HIS A 98 4.65 -16.37 11.18
CA HIS A 98 5.92 -16.89 11.71
C HIS A 98 6.37 -18.17 10.98
N GLY A 99 7.66 -18.26 10.66
CA GLY A 99 8.26 -19.37 9.89
C GLY A 99 7.86 -19.36 8.41
N THR A 100 7.56 -18.19 7.86
CA THR A 100 7.22 -18.06 6.45
C THR A 100 8.46 -17.87 5.57
N ALA A 101 8.34 -18.23 4.29
CA ALA A 101 9.46 -18.14 3.36
C ALA A 101 10.01 -16.71 3.24
N VAL A 102 9.13 -15.72 3.23
CA VAL A 102 9.52 -14.32 3.08
C VAL A 102 10.41 -13.81 4.21
N GLU A 103 10.27 -14.33 5.45
CA GLU A 103 11.14 -13.94 6.58
C GLU A 103 12.62 -14.23 6.35
N THR A 104 12.95 -15.10 5.41
CA THR A 104 14.33 -15.48 5.06
C THR A 104 14.76 -14.96 3.69
N ALA A 105 14.07 -13.97 3.13
CA ALA A 105 14.41 -13.43 1.83
C ALA A 105 15.71 -12.62 1.91
N GLU A 106 16.68 -12.98 1.09
CA GLU A 106 17.99 -12.31 0.98
C GLU A 106 18.09 -11.53 -0.34
N PRO A 107 18.93 -10.48 -0.44
CA PRO A 107 19.06 -9.67 -1.65
C PRO A 107 19.50 -10.50 -2.88
N ALA A 108 20.31 -11.54 -2.67
CA ALA A 108 20.78 -12.43 -3.75
C ALA A 108 19.67 -13.29 -4.37
N GLU A 109 18.52 -13.41 -3.70
CA GLU A 109 17.36 -14.18 -4.17
C GLU A 109 16.34 -13.32 -4.90
N LEU A 110 16.54 -11.99 -4.93
CA LEU A 110 15.67 -11.03 -5.58
C LEU A 110 16.26 -10.57 -6.93
N PRO A 111 15.42 -10.11 -7.87
CA PRO A 111 15.86 -9.64 -9.18
C PRO A 111 16.48 -8.23 -9.07
N MET A 112 17.63 -8.12 -8.41
CA MET A 112 18.28 -6.82 -8.14
C MET A 112 18.62 -6.02 -9.41
N GLY A 113 18.78 -6.71 -10.55
CA GLY A 113 18.93 -6.05 -11.85
C GLY A 113 17.66 -5.30 -12.28
N ASP A 114 16.48 -5.88 -12.02
CA ASP A 114 15.21 -5.24 -12.32
C ASP A 114 14.93 -4.10 -11.34
N VAL A 115 15.30 -4.26 -10.06
CA VAL A 115 15.27 -3.18 -9.05
C VAL A 115 16.07 -1.96 -9.52
N GLN A 116 17.28 -2.17 -10.05
CA GLN A 116 18.14 -1.09 -10.57
C GLN A 116 17.58 -0.41 -11.82
N ASN A 117 16.78 -1.11 -12.62
CA ASN A 117 16.24 -0.60 -13.88
C ASN A 117 14.78 -0.13 -13.75
N ALA A 118 14.12 -0.37 -12.63
CA ALA A 118 12.74 0.07 -12.38
C ALA A 118 12.63 1.60 -12.31
N GLN A 119 11.55 2.16 -12.85
CA GLN A 119 11.25 3.58 -12.70
C GLN A 119 10.83 3.94 -11.28
N ALA A 120 10.20 3.00 -10.56
CA ALA A 120 9.93 3.10 -9.13
C ALA A 120 10.02 1.76 -8.45
N VAL A 121 10.42 1.76 -7.18
CA VAL A 121 10.45 0.59 -6.30
C VAL A 121 9.66 0.92 -5.04
N PHE A 122 8.63 0.12 -4.73
CA PHE A 122 7.82 0.26 -3.53
C PHE A 122 8.15 -0.84 -2.53
N VAL A 123 8.32 -0.45 -1.28
CA VAL A 123 8.43 -1.35 -0.13
C VAL A 123 7.48 -0.90 0.99
N SER A 124 7.06 -1.83 1.84
CA SER A 124 6.16 -1.57 2.97
C SER A 124 6.85 -1.84 4.30
N ALA A 125 6.62 -0.98 5.30
CA ALA A 125 7.10 -1.17 6.66
C ALA A 125 6.57 -2.48 7.28
N GLU A 126 5.39 -2.93 6.89
CA GLU A 126 4.85 -4.25 7.27
C GLU A 126 5.78 -5.41 6.83
N THR A 127 6.42 -5.28 5.67
CA THR A 127 7.39 -6.27 5.17
C THR A 127 8.68 -6.20 5.96
N ILE A 128 9.20 -5.01 6.22
CA ILE A 128 10.43 -4.76 6.98
C ILE A 128 10.34 -5.40 8.38
N ALA A 129 9.18 -5.30 9.01
CA ALA A 129 8.92 -5.81 10.36
C ALA A 129 8.96 -7.35 10.51
N LEU A 130 9.06 -8.10 9.42
CA LEU A 130 8.96 -9.57 9.46
C LEU A 130 10.20 -10.24 10.08
N SER A 131 11.40 -9.72 9.82
CA SER A 131 12.65 -10.24 10.37
C SER A 131 13.81 -9.28 10.10
N GLU A 132 14.91 -9.44 10.84
CA GLU A 132 16.18 -8.73 10.62
C GLU A 132 16.73 -8.98 9.19
N THR A 133 16.63 -10.20 8.67
CA THR A 133 17.04 -10.54 7.30
C THR A 133 16.26 -9.74 6.26
N VAL A 134 14.94 -9.60 6.43
CA VAL A 134 14.09 -8.82 5.52
C VAL A 134 14.32 -7.32 5.68
N GLU A 135 14.60 -6.84 6.89
CA GLU A 135 15.02 -5.46 7.13
C GLU A 135 16.29 -5.12 6.33
N GLU A 136 17.35 -5.92 6.46
CA GLU A 136 18.62 -5.76 5.72
C GLU A 136 18.38 -5.85 4.20
N THR A 137 17.55 -6.80 3.76
CA THR A 137 17.21 -7.00 2.36
C THR A 137 16.44 -5.80 1.78
N THR A 138 15.46 -5.29 2.51
CA THR A 138 14.69 -4.12 2.09
C THR A 138 15.56 -2.87 2.02
N GLN A 139 16.48 -2.69 2.97
CA GLN A 139 17.45 -1.61 2.93
C GLN A 139 18.38 -1.72 1.71
N ALA A 140 18.80 -2.93 1.34
CA ALA A 140 19.59 -3.15 0.14
C ALA A 140 18.79 -2.86 -1.15
N VAL A 141 17.50 -3.22 -1.18
CA VAL A 141 16.59 -2.93 -2.30
C VAL A 141 16.42 -1.42 -2.48
N LEU A 142 16.10 -0.67 -1.40
CA LEU A 142 15.95 0.78 -1.46
C LEU A 142 17.22 1.48 -1.94
N ARG A 143 18.40 1.08 -1.44
CA ARG A 143 19.68 1.65 -1.88
C ARG A 143 20.07 1.30 -3.33
N ALA A 144 19.57 0.18 -3.87
CA ALA A 144 19.82 -0.26 -5.22
C ALA A 144 18.84 0.30 -6.25
N ALA A 145 17.73 0.86 -5.82
CA ALA A 145 16.71 1.44 -6.70
C ALA A 145 17.35 2.49 -7.62
N GLY A 146 17.16 2.31 -8.93
CA GLY A 146 17.70 3.24 -9.93
C GLY A 146 16.72 4.37 -10.31
N GLY A 147 15.46 4.22 -9.96
CA GLY A 147 14.40 5.22 -10.08
C GLY A 147 13.91 5.65 -8.71
N THR A 148 12.66 6.09 -8.63
CA THR A 148 12.04 6.58 -7.40
C THR A 148 11.88 5.47 -6.35
N SER A 149 12.45 5.65 -5.18
CA SER A 149 12.29 4.77 -4.03
C SER A 149 11.11 5.21 -3.16
N VAL A 150 10.19 4.30 -2.91
CA VAL A 150 8.92 4.58 -2.23
C VAL A 150 8.77 3.68 -1.02
N LEU A 151 8.49 4.27 0.13
CA LEU A 151 8.21 3.56 1.38
C LEU A 151 6.78 3.83 1.85
N GLY A 152 5.99 2.76 2.03
CA GLY A 152 4.72 2.79 2.75
C GLY A 152 4.96 2.59 4.25
N LEU A 153 4.52 3.56 5.07
CA LEU A 153 4.61 3.48 6.53
C LEU A 153 3.37 2.76 7.07
N ASP A 154 3.24 1.50 6.69
CA ASP A 154 2.13 0.63 7.10
C ASP A 154 2.44 0.02 8.46
N TYR A 155 2.23 0.79 9.53
CA TYR A 155 2.57 0.36 10.88
C TYR A 155 1.65 -0.73 11.39
N ARG A 156 2.24 -1.80 11.89
CA ARG A 156 1.52 -2.94 12.45
C ARG A 156 1.98 -3.18 13.89
N PRO A 157 1.18 -2.77 14.89
CA PRO A 157 1.53 -2.94 16.31
C PRO A 157 1.70 -4.41 16.75
N ASP A 158 1.13 -5.35 15.97
CA ASP A 158 1.26 -6.78 16.22
C ASP A 158 2.63 -7.35 15.79
N LEU A 159 3.38 -6.63 14.94
CA LEU A 159 4.69 -7.07 14.44
C LEU A 159 5.84 -6.44 15.21
N TRP A 160 5.75 -5.18 15.57
CA TRP A 160 6.78 -4.44 16.27
C TRP A 160 6.22 -3.27 17.08
N SER A 161 7.00 -2.75 18.03
CA SER A 161 6.63 -1.55 18.77
C SER A 161 6.85 -0.29 17.92
N ALA A 162 6.13 0.78 18.24
CA ALA A 162 6.30 2.08 17.56
C ALA A 162 7.73 2.66 17.72
N SER A 163 8.46 2.28 18.78
CA SER A 163 9.86 2.72 18.98
C SER A 163 10.82 1.95 18.07
N GLU A 164 10.66 0.64 17.93
CA GLU A 164 11.43 -0.18 16.99
C GLU A 164 11.14 0.25 15.55
N ALA A 165 9.86 0.39 15.17
CA ALA A 165 9.48 0.89 13.86
C ALA A 165 10.13 2.23 13.54
N ARG A 166 10.11 3.18 14.48
CA ARG A 166 10.74 4.49 14.30
C ARG A 166 12.24 4.39 14.09
N GLU A 167 12.95 3.62 14.90
CA GLU A 167 14.41 3.47 14.81
C GLU A 167 14.78 2.89 13.45
N THR A 168 14.23 1.73 13.10
CA THR A 168 14.50 1.05 11.82
C THR A 168 14.15 1.91 10.60
N LEU A 169 12.95 2.49 10.57
CA LEU A 169 12.51 3.28 9.41
C LEU A 169 13.31 4.57 9.25
N THR A 170 13.67 5.25 10.36
CA THR A 170 14.49 6.46 10.29
C THR A 170 15.87 6.18 9.69
N ASP A 171 16.44 5.02 9.96
CA ASP A 171 17.73 4.59 9.38
C ASP A 171 17.64 4.29 7.86
N MET A 172 16.43 3.98 7.38
CA MET A 172 16.17 3.75 5.95
C MET A 172 15.82 5.02 5.16
N PHE A 173 15.26 6.05 5.81
CA PHE A 173 14.80 7.28 5.18
C PHE A 173 15.81 7.95 4.23
N PRO A 174 17.13 7.95 4.49
CA PRO A 174 18.09 8.50 3.53
C PRO A 174 18.13 7.81 2.15
N ALA A 175 17.48 6.65 2.00
CA ALA A 175 17.36 5.92 0.75
C ALA A 175 15.91 5.95 0.19
N VAL A 176 15.06 6.87 0.67
CA VAL A 176 13.64 6.98 0.30
C VAL A 176 13.36 8.36 -0.28
N ASP A 177 12.84 8.39 -1.50
CA ASP A 177 12.42 9.63 -2.16
C ASP A 177 10.98 10.01 -1.79
N VAL A 178 10.10 9.01 -1.70
CA VAL A 178 8.66 9.20 -1.44
C VAL A 178 8.24 8.42 -0.20
N LEU A 179 7.70 9.11 0.79
CA LEU A 179 7.03 8.49 1.93
C LEU A 179 5.52 8.54 1.73
N VAL A 180 4.84 7.40 1.86
CA VAL A 180 3.38 7.31 1.90
C VAL A 180 2.96 6.79 3.26
N ALA A 181 2.12 7.53 3.97
CA ALA A 181 1.69 7.19 5.32
C ALA A 181 0.24 7.60 5.56
N ASN A 182 -0.42 6.99 6.53
CA ASN A 182 -1.63 7.56 7.08
C ASN A 182 -1.30 8.47 8.28
N GLU A 183 -2.24 9.34 8.62
CA GLU A 183 -2.05 10.34 9.68
C GLU A 183 -1.77 9.70 11.04
N ASP A 184 -2.48 8.63 11.39
CA ASP A 184 -2.34 7.93 12.68
C ASP A 184 -0.96 7.27 12.83
N ASP A 185 -0.45 6.64 11.76
CA ASP A 185 0.87 6.01 11.75
C ASP A 185 1.98 7.04 11.91
N VAL A 186 1.86 8.19 11.26
CA VAL A 186 2.81 9.31 11.42
C VAL A 186 2.84 9.78 12.87
N GLN A 187 1.69 10.00 13.47
CA GLN A 187 1.60 10.43 14.87
C GLN A 187 2.17 9.37 15.83
N THR A 188 1.85 8.10 15.58
CA THR A 188 2.23 6.98 16.45
C THR A 188 3.71 6.66 16.34
N VAL A 189 4.23 6.51 15.12
CA VAL A 189 5.61 6.06 14.87
C VAL A 189 6.59 7.23 14.92
N LEU A 190 6.33 8.30 14.15
CA LEU A 190 7.26 9.42 14.05
C LEU A 190 7.08 10.45 15.17
N LYS A 191 6.05 10.28 16.02
CA LYS A 191 5.73 11.15 17.16
C LYS A 191 5.60 12.62 16.77
N LYS A 192 5.10 12.87 15.56
CA LYS A 192 4.76 14.20 15.10
C LYS A 192 3.35 14.57 15.57
N THR A 193 3.07 15.84 15.70
CA THR A 193 1.77 16.36 16.14
C THR A 193 1.34 17.51 15.25
N GLY A 194 0.05 17.60 15.00
CA GLY A 194 -0.55 18.63 14.15
C GLY A 194 -1.60 18.03 13.23
N ASP A 195 -2.14 18.84 12.33
CA ASP A 195 -2.94 18.38 11.22
C ASP A 195 -2.08 17.75 10.11
N ALA A 196 -2.71 17.08 9.15
CA ALA A 196 -1.99 16.37 8.09
C ALA A 196 -1.01 17.26 7.30
N SER A 197 -1.37 18.53 7.04
CA SER A 197 -0.52 19.50 6.35
C SER A 197 0.73 19.82 7.18
N GLN A 198 0.58 20.03 8.49
CA GLN A 198 1.69 20.26 9.41
C GLN A 198 2.58 19.01 9.53
N LEU A 199 1.97 17.81 9.58
CA LEU A 199 2.71 16.55 9.63
C LEU A 199 3.56 16.37 8.36
N ALA A 200 2.97 16.52 7.18
CA ALA A 200 3.68 16.38 5.91
C ALA A 200 4.84 17.36 5.77
N HIS A 201 4.63 18.63 6.15
CA HIS A 201 5.67 19.64 6.13
C HIS A 201 6.81 19.34 7.12
N GLN A 202 6.49 18.92 8.35
CA GLN A 202 7.50 18.56 9.35
C GLN A 202 8.37 17.40 8.87
N ILE A 203 7.73 16.35 8.33
CA ILE A 203 8.41 15.14 7.85
C ILE A 203 9.28 15.46 6.63
N GLY A 204 8.72 16.12 5.62
CA GLY A 204 9.44 16.47 4.40
C GLY A 204 10.67 17.34 4.67
N SER A 205 10.54 18.29 5.63
CA SER A 205 11.65 19.19 5.99
C SER A 205 12.69 18.52 6.89
N GLU A 206 12.33 17.51 7.69
CA GLU A 206 13.25 16.85 8.63
C GLU A 206 14.07 15.73 7.97
N PHE A 207 13.46 14.97 7.06
CA PHE A 207 14.05 13.76 6.48
C PHE A 207 14.46 13.89 5.00
N ASP A 208 14.32 15.08 4.42
CA ASP A 208 14.75 15.39 3.04
C ASP A 208 14.04 14.53 1.96
N PHE A 209 12.78 14.16 2.22
CA PHE A 209 11.97 13.48 1.19
C PHE A 209 11.66 14.44 0.03
N GLU A 210 11.62 13.92 -1.19
CA GLU A 210 11.12 14.64 -2.36
C GLU A 210 9.60 14.85 -2.26
N THR A 211 8.90 13.80 -1.79
CA THR A 211 7.44 13.79 -1.68
C THR A 211 7.00 13.10 -0.40
N VAL A 212 6.06 13.69 0.32
CA VAL A 212 5.35 13.05 1.46
C VAL A 212 3.87 13.04 1.16
N VAL A 213 3.28 11.86 1.21
CA VAL A 213 1.84 11.63 1.06
C VAL A 213 1.25 11.28 2.41
N ILE A 214 0.19 11.98 2.82
CA ILE A 214 -0.61 11.64 4.01
C ILE A 214 -2.03 11.29 3.59
N THR A 215 -2.42 10.04 3.77
CA THR A 215 -3.80 9.60 3.55
C THR A 215 -4.62 9.78 4.80
N GLN A 216 -5.89 10.18 4.63
CA GLN A 216 -6.82 10.50 5.72
C GLN A 216 -8.13 9.68 5.63
N GLY A 217 -8.08 8.52 4.96
CA GLY A 217 -9.21 7.63 4.80
C GLY A 217 -10.40 8.31 4.10
N GLU A 218 -11.54 8.39 4.78
CA GLU A 218 -12.77 9.00 4.24
C GLU A 218 -12.67 10.52 4.02
N HIS A 219 -11.60 11.17 4.49
CA HIS A 219 -11.37 12.60 4.31
C HIS A 219 -10.48 12.92 3.11
N GLY A 220 -9.95 11.90 2.41
CA GLY A 220 -9.09 12.09 1.24
C GLY A 220 -7.61 11.97 1.55
N ALA A 221 -6.80 12.81 0.93
CA ALA A 221 -5.35 12.78 1.12
C ALA A 221 -4.71 14.14 0.77
N LEU A 222 -3.49 14.31 1.25
CA LEU A 222 -2.65 15.43 0.85
C LEU A 222 -1.24 14.98 0.47
N VAL A 223 -0.58 15.79 -0.35
CA VAL A 223 0.79 15.59 -0.79
C VAL A 223 1.60 16.86 -0.52
N TRP A 224 2.70 16.72 0.19
CA TRP A 224 3.75 17.71 0.23
C TRP A 224 4.81 17.37 -0.83
N HIS A 225 5.09 18.33 -1.72
CA HIS A 225 6.08 18.19 -2.78
C HIS A 225 6.65 19.58 -3.10
N ASP A 226 7.96 19.71 -3.24
CA ASP A 226 8.64 21.00 -3.48
C ASP A 226 8.16 22.12 -2.55
N ALA A 227 8.04 21.82 -1.25
CA ALA A 227 7.55 22.74 -0.21
C ALA A 227 6.11 23.25 -0.43
N THR A 228 5.35 22.62 -1.32
CA THR A 228 3.95 22.95 -1.63
C THR A 228 3.04 21.81 -1.15
N ILE A 229 1.89 22.17 -0.59
CA ILE A 229 0.84 21.24 -0.22
C ILE A 229 -0.22 21.19 -1.33
N HIS A 230 -0.58 19.99 -1.73
CA HIS A 230 -1.71 19.67 -2.59
C HIS A 230 -2.69 18.81 -1.79
N GLU A 231 -3.97 19.15 -1.85
CA GLU A 231 -5.01 18.45 -1.09
C GLU A 231 -6.13 18.02 -2.03
N SER A 232 -6.73 16.88 -1.73
CA SER A 232 -7.93 16.37 -2.40
C SER A 232 -8.84 15.71 -1.39
N ASP A 233 -10.07 16.19 -1.29
CA ASP A 233 -11.12 15.58 -0.48
C ASP A 233 -11.56 14.25 -1.11
N ALA A 234 -11.99 13.29 -0.28
CA ALA A 234 -12.60 12.07 -0.77
C ALA A 234 -14.06 12.30 -1.19
N VAL A 235 -14.53 11.49 -2.14
CA VAL A 235 -15.97 11.41 -2.45
C VAL A 235 -16.66 10.58 -1.37
N GLU A 236 -17.78 11.06 -0.85
CA GLU A 236 -18.57 10.33 0.14
C GLU A 236 -19.05 8.98 -0.42
N THR A 237 -18.74 7.90 0.30
CA THR A 237 -19.09 6.55 -0.11
C THR A 237 -19.64 5.72 1.03
N GLU A 238 -20.52 4.77 0.72
CA GLU A 238 -20.90 3.71 1.63
C GLU A 238 -19.84 2.60 1.61
N ALA A 239 -18.96 2.59 2.61
CA ALA A 239 -17.86 1.64 2.66
C ALA A 239 -18.34 0.21 2.94
N VAL A 240 -17.97 -0.72 2.07
CA VAL A 240 -18.15 -2.17 2.23
C VAL A 240 -16.96 -2.76 2.99
N GLU A 241 -15.76 -2.34 2.62
CA GLU A 241 -14.50 -2.73 3.24
C GLU A 241 -13.44 -1.63 3.03
N THR A 242 -12.67 -1.30 4.08
CA THR A 242 -11.62 -0.27 4.01
C THR A 242 -10.22 -0.84 3.85
N THR A 243 -10.07 -2.17 3.95
CA THR A 243 -8.77 -2.82 3.73
C THR A 243 -8.33 -2.66 2.27
N GLY A 244 -7.08 -2.23 2.07
CA GLY A 244 -6.52 -2.03 0.72
C GLY A 244 -6.76 -0.66 0.11
N GLU A 245 -7.53 0.23 0.76
CA GLU A 245 -7.75 1.60 0.25
C GLU A 245 -6.45 2.41 0.16
N HIS A 246 -5.57 2.27 1.17
CA HIS A 246 -4.26 2.92 1.20
C HIS A 246 -3.33 2.42 0.09
N ASP A 247 -3.34 1.10 -0.14
CA ASP A 247 -2.59 0.47 -1.23
C ASP A 247 -3.12 0.90 -2.61
N ALA A 248 -4.44 0.98 -2.74
CA ALA A 248 -5.11 1.44 -3.95
C ALA A 248 -4.75 2.88 -4.28
N PHE A 249 -4.78 3.76 -3.27
CA PHE A 249 -4.29 5.13 -3.39
C PHE A 249 -2.85 5.14 -3.89
N THR A 250 -1.96 4.45 -3.19
CA THR A 250 -0.52 4.45 -3.47
C THR A 250 -0.22 3.97 -4.89
N GLY A 251 -0.83 2.86 -5.32
CA GLY A 251 -0.63 2.32 -6.66
C GLY A 251 -1.13 3.25 -7.77
N ALA A 252 -2.29 3.87 -7.56
CA ALA A 252 -2.86 4.84 -8.51
C ALA A 252 -2.02 6.13 -8.59
N PHE A 253 -1.65 6.69 -7.44
CA PHE A 253 -0.78 7.86 -7.37
C PHE A 253 0.55 7.63 -8.11
N LEU A 254 1.23 6.52 -7.82
CA LEU A 254 2.49 6.16 -8.47
C LEU A 254 2.30 5.94 -9.98
N SER A 255 1.24 5.27 -10.40
CA SER A 255 0.94 5.06 -11.83
C SER A 255 0.87 6.37 -12.60
N ARG A 256 0.18 7.37 -12.07
CA ARG A 256 0.03 8.67 -12.72
C ARG A 256 1.32 9.50 -12.67
N ARG A 257 2.06 9.43 -11.55
CA ARG A 257 3.37 10.07 -11.45
C ARG A 257 4.37 9.51 -12.48
N LEU A 258 4.38 8.20 -12.66
CA LEU A 258 5.23 7.52 -13.66
C LEU A 258 4.80 7.84 -15.12
N ALA A 259 3.52 8.10 -15.32
CA ALA A 259 3.03 8.60 -16.61
C ALA A 259 3.42 10.07 -16.90
N GLY A 260 3.94 10.80 -15.90
CA GLY A 260 4.38 12.18 -16.03
C GLY A 260 3.30 13.21 -15.68
N ASP A 261 2.20 12.80 -15.06
CA ASP A 261 1.13 13.70 -14.66
C ASP A 261 1.55 14.59 -13.48
N SER A 262 0.81 15.67 -13.28
CA SER A 262 1.03 16.59 -12.16
C SER A 262 0.78 15.90 -10.82
N ILE A 263 1.29 16.49 -9.73
CA ILE A 263 0.99 16.02 -8.36
C ILE A 263 -0.52 16.05 -8.08
N SER A 264 -1.21 17.10 -8.52
CA SER A 264 -2.66 17.23 -8.31
C SER A 264 -3.44 16.15 -9.05
N ASP A 265 -3.10 15.85 -10.30
CA ASP A 265 -3.75 14.80 -11.08
C ASP A 265 -3.48 13.42 -10.48
N ALA A 266 -2.23 13.14 -10.08
CA ALA A 266 -1.89 11.89 -9.43
C ALA A 266 -2.61 11.72 -8.08
N LEU A 267 -2.72 12.80 -7.30
CA LEU A 267 -3.46 12.82 -6.04
C LEU A 267 -4.94 12.53 -6.25
N ALA A 268 -5.59 13.18 -7.21
CA ALA A 268 -6.99 12.93 -7.54
C ALA A 268 -7.25 11.47 -7.93
N HIS A 269 -6.39 10.87 -8.76
CA HIS A 269 -6.47 9.45 -9.13
C HIS A 269 -6.24 8.52 -7.94
N GLY A 270 -5.30 8.87 -7.04
CA GLY A 270 -5.08 8.14 -5.79
C GLY A 270 -6.34 8.12 -4.93
N VAL A 271 -6.94 9.29 -4.68
CA VAL A 271 -8.19 9.43 -3.91
C VAL A 271 -9.35 8.69 -4.58
N ALA A 272 -9.51 8.83 -5.90
CA ALA A 272 -10.54 8.14 -6.64
C ALA A 272 -10.42 6.61 -6.55
N SER A 273 -9.20 6.08 -6.69
CA SER A 273 -8.94 4.63 -6.57
C SER A 273 -9.22 4.11 -5.16
N ALA A 274 -8.80 4.84 -4.13
CA ALA A 274 -9.09 4.51 -2.74
C ALA A 274 -10.60 4.52 -2.46
N THR A 275 -11.30 5.57 -2.89
CA THR A 275 -12.75 5.74 -2.77
C THR A 275 -13.50 4.55 -3.37
N LEU A 276 -13.17 4.16 -4.60
CA LEU A 276 -13.79 3.03 -5.27
C LEU A 276 -13.46 1.70 -4.58
N THR A 277 -12.21 1.51 -4.14
CA THR A 277 -11.78 0.28 -3.46
C THR A 277 -12.59 0.02 -2.20
N ARG A 278 -12.96 1.05 -1.45
CA ARG A 278 -13.84 0.94 -0.28
C ARG A 278 -15.22 0.34 -0.57
N THR A 279 -15.68 0.42 -1.80
CA THR A 279 -17.00 -0.12 -2.22
C THR A 279 -16.94 -1.59 -2.67
N ILE A 280 -15.74 -2.18 -2.74
CA ILE A 280 -15.51 -3.54 -3.25
C ILE A 280 -15.22 -4.49 -2.09
N PRO A 281 -15.89 -5.66 -2.01
CA PRO A 281 -15.56 -6.67 -1.01
C PRO A 281 -14.17 -7.27 -1.24
N GLY A 282 -13.39 -7.39 -0.17
CA GLY A 282 -12.03 -7.95 -0.21
C GLY A 282 -10.93 -6.88 -0.26
N PRO A 283 -9.68 -7.29 -0.04
CA PRO A 283 -8.57 -6.37 0.19
C PRO A 283 -7.86 -5.92 -1.09
N VAL A 284 -8.19 -6.51 -2.25
CA VAL A 284 -7.45 -6.29 -3.51
C VAL A 284 -8.12 -5.19 -4.33
N PRO A 285 -7.40 -4.13 -4.73
CA PRO A 285 -7.96 -3.03 -5.52
C PRO A 285 -8.20 -3.48 -6.96
N THR A 286 -9.48 -3.76 -7.30
CA THR A 286 -9.88 -4.27 -8.62
C THR A 286 -10.62 -3.24 -9.47
N VAL A 287 -10.40 -1.96 -9.19
CA VAL A 287 -10.97 -0.83 -9.93
C VAL A 287 -10.55 -0.81 -11.41
N THR A 288 -11.34 -0.16 -12.25
CA THR A 288 -11.04 0.02 -13.68
C THR A 288 -10.67 1.47 -13.98
N PRO A 289 -9.89 1.75 -15.05
CA PRO A 289 -9.57 3.11 -15.44
C PRO A 289 -10.81 3.99 -15.63
N ASP A 290 -11.84 3.49 -16.32
CA ASP A 290 -13.06 4.25 -16.58
C ASP A 290 -13.83 4.63 -15.29
N GLU A 291 -13.78 3.76 -14.26
CA GLU A 291 -14.37 4.07 -12.97
C GLU A 291 -13.59 5.16 -12.25
N VAL A 292 -12.25 5.08 -12.28
CA VAL A 292 -11.37 6.06 -11.64
C VAL A 292 -11.53 7.42 -12.31
N GLU A 293 -11.48 7.51 -13.64
CA GLU A 293 -11.64 8.78 -14.38
C GLU A 293 -12.98 9.43 -14.04
N ARG A 294 -14.07 8.67 -13.95
CA ARG A 294 -15.39 9.22 -13.57
C ARG A 294 -15.38 9.87 -12.18
N ILE A 295 -14.68 9.27 -11.19
CA ILE A 295 -14.57 9.87 -9.85
C ILE A 295 -13.64 11.08 -9.88
N VAL A 296 -12.57 11.07 -10.68
CA VAL A 296 -11.71 12.24 -10.88
C VAL A 296 -12.51 13.42 -11.45
N ASP A 297 -13.36 13.19 -12.46
CA ASP A 297 -14.26 14.22 -12.99
C ASP A 297 -15.20 14.80 -11.91
N GLU A 298 -15.73 13.96 -11.01
CA GLU A 298 -16.57 14.39 -9.88
C GLU A 298 -15.79 15.26 -8.88
N LEU A 299 -14.53 14.90 -8.58
CA LEU A 299 -13.64 15.68 -7.71
C LEU A 299 -13.34 17.05 -8.30
N ASP A 300 -13.09 17.13 -9.59
CA ASP A 300 -12.83 18.38 -10.32
C ASP A 300 -14.07 19.29 -10.35
N ASP A 301 -15.25 18.74 -10.60
CA ASP A 301 -16.51 19.49 -10.63
C ASP A 301 -16.91 20.01 -9.23
N GLY A 302 -16.59 19.29 -8.16
CA GLY A 302 -16.82 19.67 -6.76
C GLY A 302 -15.85 20.72 -6.22
N SER A 303 -14.72 20.96 -6.89
CA SER A 303 -13.72 21.91 -6.45
C SER A 303 -14.21 23.35 -6.54
N PRO A 304 -13.99 24.22 -5.51
CA PRO A 304 -14.46 25.62 -5.50
C PRO A 304 -13.97 26.50 -6.66
N GLY A 305 -12.95 26.02 -7.39
CA GLY A 305 -12.40 26.68 -8.57
C GLY A 305 -13.28 26.58 -9.82
N ASN A 306 -14.08 25.52 -9.95
CA ASN A 306 -14.90 25.25 -11.15
C ASN A 306 -16.31 25.86 -11.09
N ALA A 307 -16.79 26.27 -9.90
CA ALA A 307 -18.07 26.97 -9.73
C ALA A 307 -18.16 28.34 -10.45
N ARG A 308 -17.08 28.82 -11.05
CA ARG A 308 -17.05 30.07 -11.87
C ARG A 308 -17.44 29.88 -13.33
N GLY A 309 -17.59 28.65 -13.83
CA GLY A 309 -17.96 28.34 -15.20
C GLY A 309 -19.46 28.20 -15.48
N ALA A 310 -20.28 28.00 -14.46
CA ALA A 310 -21.72 27.72 -14.62
C ALA A 310 -22.64 28.97 -14.68
N LEU A 311 -22.09 30.15 -14.73
CA LEU A 311 -22.83 31.41 -14.93
C LEU A 311 -22.41 32.08 -16.25
N ARG A 312 -22.79 31.47 -17.37
CA ARG A 312 -22.92 32.16 -18.66
C ARG A 312 -24.12 31.63 -19.44
#